data_adbb44382309f7e4b97bab08658f57f1
#
_entry.id   adbb44382309f7e4b97bab08658f57f1
#
_cell.length_a   1.000
_cell.length_b   1.000
_cell.length_c   1.000
_cell.angle_alpha   90.00
_cell.angle_beta   90.00
_cell.angle_gamma   90.00
#
_symmetry.space_group_name_H-M   'P 1'
#
loop_
_entity.id
_entity.type
_entity.pdbx_description
1 polymer ?
#
loop_
_entity_poly.entity_id
_entity_poly.type
_entity_poly.pdbx_seq_one_letter_code
_entity_poly.pdbx_strand_id
1 'polypeptide(L)'
;MKILIAVGSKEYSGPTLQVGIKVAKAFNASTTIVDVGEKVSEFSTKVVGLTQERMESWDFDRPGVDVLEWAFKYLAENNFIEPQQIEAGFPKTTLVEKDGRRAEVYLKGTVCDDVNLILRNGDIIAELRDEVQTEFYDVMIIGGSGKRRMVHDMIQYIDSSIFVVKNYDPSQEYQIL
;
A
#
# COMPACT_ATOMS: atom_id res chain seq x y z
N MET A 1 0.62 -8.55 15.44
CA MET A 1 -0.02 -7.32 14.94
C MET A 1 0.15 -7.25 13.44
N LYS A 2 -0.89 -6.88 12.73
CA LYS A 2 -0.90 -6.69 11.26
C LYS A 2 -1.32 -5.24 10.94
N ILE A 3 -0.49 -4.55 10.19
CA ILE A 3 -0.67 -3.12 9.89
C ILE A 3 -0.89 -2.93 8.39
N LEU A 4 -1.87 -2.11 8.05
CA LEU A 4 -2.13 -1.63 6.69
C LEU A 4 -1.69 -0.17 6.58
N ILE A 5 -0.81 0.15 5.63
CA ILE A 5 -0.38 1.52 5.33
C ILE A 5 -0.98 1.91 3.99
N ALA A 6 -1.94 2.81 4.00
CA ALA A 6 -2.57 3.29 2.78
C ALA A 6 -1.79 4.49 2.20
N VAL A 7 -1.28 4.31 1.00
CA VAL A 7 -0.56 5.33 0.23
C VAL A 7 -1.38 5.68 -1.02
N GLY A 8 -1.27 6.89 -1.53
CA GLY A 8 -2.08 7.31 -2.69
C GLY A 8 -1.27 8.09 -3.73
N SER A 9 -0.12 8.64 -3.35
CA SER A 9 0.79 9.31 -4.27
C SER A 9 2.16 9.46 -3.65
N LYS A 10 3.17 9.50 -4.49
CA LYS A 10 4.57 9.76 -4.07
C LYS A 10 4.73 11.12 -3.41
N GLU A 11 3.97 12.11 -3.87
CA GLU A 11 4.08 13.50 -3.43
C GLU A 11 3.55 13.72 -2.02
N TYR A 12 2.42 13.08 -1.67
CA TYR A 12 1.72 13.35 -0.40
C TYR A 12 1.82 12.20 0.61
N SER A 13 2.18 11.01 0.19
CA SER A 13 2.19 9.82 1.05
C SER A 13 3.53 9.54 1.73
N GLY A 14 4.56 10.34 1.46
CA GLY A 14 5.87 10.19 2.11
C GLY A 14 5.80 10.15 3.64
N PRO A 15 5.18 11.14 4.31
CA PRO A 15 5.01 11.14 5.75
C PRO A 15 4.24 9.92 6.27
N THR A 16 3.19 9.50 5.57
CA THR A 16 2.39 8.32 5.93
C THR A 16 3.22 7.05 5.90
N LEU A 17 4.00 6.85 4.84
CA LEU A 17 4.88 5.69 4.72
C LEU A 17 5.98 5.70 5.78
N GLN A 18 6.62 6.86 6.02
CA GLN A 18 7.66 6.99 7.04
C GLN A 18 7.16 6.66 8.44
N VAL A 19 6.01 7.21 8.85
CA VAL A 19 5.39 6.91 10.14
C VAL A 19 4.96 5.46 10.21
N GLY A 20 4.33 4.95 9.16
CA GLY A 20 3.90 3.56 9.07
C GLY A 20 5.02 2.57 9.30
N ILE A 21 6.17 2.78 8.66
CA ILE A 21 7.35 1.92 8.84
C ILE A 21 7.94 2.05 10.26
N LYS A 22 7.95 3.25 10.86
CA LYS A 22 8.38 3.41 12.27
C LYS A 22 7.47 2.64 13.23
N VAL A 23 6.15 2.74 13.03
CA VAL A 23 5.17 1.98 13.84
C VAL A 23 5.37 0.48 13.64
N ALA A 24 5.51 0.03 12.41
CA ALA A 24 5.74 -1.38 12.09
C ALA A 24 7.01 -1.92 12.76
N LYS A 25 8.10 -1.16 12.73
CA LYS A 25 9.36 -1.52 13.44
C LYS A 25 9.17 -1.60 14.95
N ALA A 26 8.48 -0.63 15.55
CA ALA A 26 8.28 -0.60 17.00
C ALA A 26 7.48 -1.80 17.53
N PHE A 27 6.58 -2.34 16.73
CA PHE A 27 5.72 -3.48 17.10
C PHE A 27 6.12 -4.81 16.47
N ASN A 28 7.18 -4.88 15.66
CA ASN A 28 7.53 -6.04 14.83
C ASN A 28 6.31 -6.56 14.05
N ALA A 29 5.57 -5.64 13.46
CA ALA A 29 4.27 -5.92 12.86
C ALA A 29 4.39 -6.40 11.41
N SER A 30 3.62 -7.42 11.03
CA SER A 30 3.38 -7.75 9.62
C SER A 30 2.80 -6.53 8.92
N THR A 31 3.38 -6.17 7.78
CA THR A 31 3.14 -4.87 7.17
C THR A 31 2.64 -5.03 5.74
N THR A 32 1.51 -4.40 5.46
CA THR A 32 0.97 -4.30 4.10
C THR A 32 0.92 -2.84 3.69
N ILE A 33 1.46 -2.53 2.51
CA ILE A 33 1.35 -1.22 1.88
C ILE A 33 0.37 -1.35 0.72
N VAL A 34 -0.68 -0.55 0.74
CA VAL A 34 -1.72 -0.56 -0.29
C VAL A 34 -1.81 0.78 -1.00
N ASP A 35 -1.85 0.75 -2.32
CA ASP A 35 -2.33 1.84 -3.14
C ASP A 35 -3.69 1.47 -3.76
N VAL A 36 -4.59 2.44 -3.80
CA VAL A 36 -5.88 2.30 -4.50
C VAL A 36 -5.84 3.21 -5.71
N GLY A 37 -5.53 2.62 -6.87
CA GLY A 37 -5.54 3.31 -8.14
C GLY A 37 -6.97 3.60 -8.63
N GLU A 38 -7.08 4.55 -9.53
CA GLU A 38 -8.35 4.87 -10.17
C GLU A 38 -8.93 3.64 -10.89
N LYS A 39 -10.27 3.56 -10.89
CA LYS A 39 -10.96 2.50 -11.63
C LYS A 39 -10.60 2.59 -13.10
N VAL A 40 -9.97 1.53 -13.61
CA VAL A 40 -9.73 1.40 -15.05
C VAL A 40 -11.09 1.36 -15.75
N SER A 41 -11.35 2.35 -16.61
CA SER A 41 -12.66 2.41 -17.30
C SER A 41 -12.85 1.16 -18.14
N GLU A 42 -14.10 0.67 -18.24
CA GLU A 42 -14.45 -0.50 -19.08
C GLU A 42 -14.06 -0.31 -20.56
N PHE A 43 -13.83 0.93 -20.98
CA PHE A 43 -13.33 1.26 -22.32
C PHE A 43 -11.87 0.83 -22.50
N SER A 44 -11.05 0.92 -21.43
CA SER A 44 -9.69 0.42 -21.43
C SER A 44 -9.66 -1.11 -21.45
N THR A 45 -10.60 -1.77 -20.82
CA THR A 45 -10.72 -3.24 -20.82
C THR A 45 -11.13 -3.81 -22.18
N LYS A 46 -11.87 -3.08 -23.03
CA LYS A 46 -12.19 -3.52 -24.40
C LYS A 46 -11.01 -3.39 -25.37
N VAL A 47 -10.16 -2.40 -25.19
CA VAL A 47 -8.88 -2.27 -25.93
C VAL A 47 -7.86 -3.29 -25.39
N VAL A 48 -7.97 -3.66 -24.14
CA VAL A 48 -7.18 -4.65 -23.40
C VAL A 48 -7.61 -6.10 -23.67
N GLY A 49 -8.70 -6.35 -24.38
CA GLY A 49 -9.08 -7.70 -24.84
C GLY A 49 -8.04 -8.41 -25.72
N LEU A 50 -7.03 -7.67 -26.22
CA LEU A 50 -5.80 -8.20 -26.82
C LEU A 50 -4.67 -8.47 -25.81
N THR A 51 -4.88 -8.25 -24.53
CA THR A 51 -3.82 -8.23 -23.51
C THR A 51 -4.21 -8.90 -22.20
N GLN A 52 -5.11 -9.87 -22.20
CA GLN A 52 -5.36 -10.68 -21.02
C GLN A 52 -4.06 -11.35 -20.54
N GLU A 53 -3.15 -11.69 -21.44
CA GLU A 53 -1.78 -12.15 -21.13
C GLU A 53 -0.87 -11.05 -20.59
N ARG A 54 -1.15 -9.75 -20.87
CA ARG A 54 -0.39 -8.62 -20.30
C ARG A 54 -0.94 -8.13 -18.97
N MET A 55 -2.15 -8.50 -18.58
CA MET A 55 -2.72 -8.19 -17.28
C MET A 55 -2.13 -9.06 -16.16
N GLU A 56 -1.40 -10.10 -16.50
CA GLU A 56 -0.65 -10.95 -15.55
C GLU A 56 0.72 -10.35 -15.18
N SER A 57 1.14 -9.28 -15.85
CA SER A 57 2.34 -8.53 -15.51
C SER A 57 1.96 -7.14 -14.98
N TRP A 58 2.77 -6.61 -14.04
CA TRP A 58 2.72 -5.18 -13.74
C TRP A 58 3.08 -4.41 -15.01
N ASP A 59 2.10 -4.14 -15.85
CA ASP A 59 2.36 -3.24 -16.95
C ASP A 59 2.54 -1.84 -16.37
N PHE A 60 3.59 -1.13 -16.78
CA PHE A 60 3.92 0.22 -16.31
C PHE A 60 2.78 1.22 -16.46
N ASP A 61 1.80 0.89 -17.28
CA ASP A 61 0.64 1.71 -17.56
C ASP A 61 -0.52 1.48 -16.56
N ARG A 62 -0.38 0.52 -15.63
CA ARG A 62 -1.42 0.28 -14.62
C ARG A 62 -1.32 1.34 -13.53
N PRO A 63 -2.40 2.12 -13.28
CA PRO A 63 -2.40 3.14 -12.23
C PRO A 63 -2.03 2.54 -10.87
N GLY A 64 -1.10 3.18 -10.18
CA GLY A 64 -0.64 2.79 -8.85
C GLY A 64 0.63 1.94 -8.81
N VAL A 65 1.04 1.30 -9.93
CA VAL A 65 2.29 0.50 -9.96
C VAL A 65 3.51 1.36 -9.61
N ASP A 66 3.57 2.56 -10.12
CA ASP A 66 4.65 3.50 -9.85
C ASP A 66 4.70 3.95 -8.36
N VAL A 67 3.56 3.99 -7.69
CA VAL A 67 3.46 4.27 -6.25
C VAL A 67 4.02 3.10 -5.44
N LEU A 68 3.69 1.86 -5.83
CA LEU A 68 4.23 0.67 -5.17
C LEU A 68 5.72 0.49 -5.43
N GLU A 69 6.22 0.81 -6.63
CA GLU A 69 7.66 0.79 -6.91
C GLU A 69 8.41 1.83 -6.04
N TRP A 70 7.82 3.01 -5.84
CA TRP A 70 8.34 4.01 -4.92
C TRP A 70 8.35 3.51 -3.48
N ALA A 71 7.27 2.87 -3.03
CA ALA A 71 7.19 2.28 -1.69
C ALA A 71 8.26 1.19 -1.51
N PHE A 72 8.46 0.31 -2.51
CA PHE A 72 9.51 -0.70 -2.50
C PHE A 72 10.91 -0.07 -2.33
N LYS A 73 11.22 0.99 -3.08
CA LYS A 73 12.49 1.70 -2.94
C LYS A 73 12.68 2.24 -1.53
N TYR A 74 11.63 2.81 -0.94
CA TYR A 74 11.67 3.30 0.43
C TYR A 74 11.91 2.17 1.45
N LEU A 75 11.27 1.00 1.28
CA LEU A 75 11.52 -0.17 2.11
C LEU A 75 12.98 -0.65 2.00
N ALA A 76 13.53 -0.67 0.79
CA ALA A 76 14.90 -1.05 0.51
C ALA A 76 15.91 -0.09 1.17
N GLU A 77 15.72 1.22 1.00
CA GLU A 77 16.59 2.27 1.58
C GLU A 77 16.57 2.25 3.13
N ASN A 78 15.48 1.80 3.72
CA ASN A 78 15.34 1.67 5.19
C ASN A 78 15.66 0.27 5.72
N ASN A 79 16.20 -0.61 4.89
CA ASN A 79 16.53 -2.00 5.24
C ASN A 79 15.34 -2.74 5.88
N PHE A 80 14.15 -2.51 5.38
CA PHE A 80 12.92 -3.12 5.90
C PHE A 80 12.60 -4.47 5.24
N ILE A 81 13.17 -4.73 4.08
CA ILE A 81 13.08 -5.98 3.33
C ILE A 81 14.46 -6.64 3.19
N GLU A 82 14.49 -7.95 2.98
CA GLU A 82 15.72 -8.72 2.91
C GLU A 82 16.62 -8.30 1.73
N PRO A 83 17.95 -8.32 1.91
CA PRO A 83 18.92 -7.88 0.88
C PRO A 83 18.75 -8.58 -0.45
N GLN A 84 18.40 -9.86 -0.46
CA GLN A 84 18.18 -10.64 -1.67
C GLN A 84 17.03 -10.09 -2.52
N GLN A 85 16.00 -9.55 -1.88
CA GLN A 85 14.87 -8.92 -2.58
C GLN A 85 15.22 -7.53 -3.09
N ILE A 86 16.10 -6.82 -2.37
CA ILE A 86 16.63 -5.53 -2.83
C ILE A 86 17.46 -5.73 -4.10
N GLU A 87 18.32 -6.75 -4.14
CA GLU A 87 19.14 -7.10 -5.31
C GLU A 87 18.29 -7.52 -6.51
N ALA A 88 17.22 -8.27 -6.28
CA ALA A 88 16.29 -8.68 -7.33
C ALA A 88 15.49 -7.50 -7.92
N GLY A 89 15.35 -6.42 -7.16
CA GLY A 89 14.59 -5.24 -7.53
C GLY A 89 13.08 -5.42 -7.43
N PHE A 90 12.33 -4.38 -7.81
CA PHE A 90 10.87 -4.42 -7.77
C PHE A 90 10.33 -5.56 -8.66
N PRO A 91 9.51 -6.47 -8.12
CA PRO A 91 9.07 -7.67 -8.84
C PRO A 91 8.01 -7.35 -9.89
N LYS A 92 8.44 -7.06 -11.09
CA LYS A 92 7.59 -6.64 -12.21
C LYS A 92 6.72 -7.76 -12.79
N THR A 93 7.03 -9.01 -12.49
CA THR A 93 6.41 -10.19 -13.13
C THR A 93 5.69 -11.16 -12.19
N THR A 94 5.75 -10.92 -10.89
CA THR A 94 5.18 -11.83 -9.88
C THR A 94 3.93 -11.24 -9.23
N LEU A 95 2.94 -10.93 -10.05
CA LEU A 95 1.69 -10.44 -9.56
C LEU A 95 0.70 -11.59 -9.39
N VAL A 96 0.21 -11.77 -8.18
CA VAL A 96 -0.95 -12.62 -7.95
C VAL A 96 -2.19 -11.75 -8.07
N GLU A 97 -2.86 -11.81 -9.20
CA GLU A 97 -4.12 -11.10 -9.39
C GLU A 97 -5.26 -11.90 -8.78
N LYS A 98 -5.96 -11.30 -7.83
CA LYS A 98 -7.20 -11.82 -7.28
C LYS A 98 -8.35 -10.95 -7.83
N ASP A 99 -9.23 -11.53 -8.60
CA ASP A 99 -10.48 -10.91 -9.09
C ASP A 99 -10.32 -9.65 -9.98
N GLY A 100 -9.20 -9.48 -10.68
CA GLY A 100 -8.97 -8.36 -11.60
C GLY A 100 -8.88 -6.97 -10.96
N ARG A 101 -9.20 -6.83 -9.67
CA ARG A 101 -9.16 -5.56 -8.93
C ARG A 101 -8.06 -5.48 -7.90
N ARG A 102 -7.50 -6.61 -7.51
CA ARG A 102 -6.49 -6.72 -6.47
C ARG A 102 -5.27 -7.47 -6.99
N ALA A 103 -4.12 -6.87 -6.82
CA ALA A 103 -2.84 -7.46 -7.14
C ALA A 103 -1.90 -7.37 -5.93
N GLU A 104 -1.12 -8.40 -5.67
CA GLU A 104 -0.31 -8.51 -4.47
C GLU A 104 1.08 -9.06 -4.76
N VAL A 105 2.07 -8.47 -4.11
CA VAL A 105 3.45 -8.94 -4.08
C VAL A 105 3.85 -9.24 -2.65
N TYR A 106 4.32 -10.44 -2.43
CA TYR A 106 4.87 -10.87 -1.14
C TYR A 106 6.36 -10.61 -1.08
N LEU A 107 6.77 -9.90 -0.04
CA LEU A 107 8.16 -9.63 0.26
C LEU A 107 8.50 -10.21 1.64
N LYS A 108 9.76 -10.55 1.83
CA LYS A 108 10.26 -10.99 3.12
C LYS A 108 10.91 -9.81 3.84
N GLY A 109 10.43 -9.51 5.04
CA GLY A 109 10.94 -8.42 5.85
C GLY A 109 12.14 -8.81 6.72
N THR A 110 12.87 -7.79 7.16
CA THR A 110 13.97 -7.93 8.13
C THR A 110 13.48 -7.83 9.57
N VAL A 111 12.37 -7.15 9.80
CA VAL A 111 11.78 -6.88 11.13
C VAL A 111 10.58 -7.80 11.40
N CYS A 112 9.85 -8.14 10.36
CA CYS A 112 8.74 -9.08 10.38
C CYS A 112 8.82 -9.96 9.14
N ASP A 113 8.25 -11.17 9.19
CA ASP A 113 8.35 -12.11 8.07
C ASP A 113 7.57 -11.63 6.84
N ASP A 114 6.40 -11.04 7.06
CA ASP A 114 5.47 -10.69 5.99
C ASP A 114 5.47 -9.19 5.71
N VAL A 115 5.90 -8.81 4.53
CA VAL A 115 5.77 -7.47 3.96
C VAL A 115 5.10 -7.59 2.59
N ASN A 116 3.92 -6.99 2.43
CA ASN A 116 3.14 -7.10 1.22
C ASN A 116 2.94 -5.73 0.56
N LEU A 117 3.00 -5.71 -0.75
CA LEU A 117 2.60 -4.55 -1.56
C LEU A 117 1.33 -4.91 -2.31
N ILE A 118 0.29 -4.12 -2.15
CA ILE A 118 -1.02 -4.37 -2.74
C ILE A 118 -1.44 -3.20 -3.61
N LEU A 119 -1.89 -3.53 -4.80
CA LEU A 119 -2.59 -2.61 -5.68
C LEU A 119 -4.06 -3.00 -5.75
N ARG A 120 -4.93 -2.07 -5.47
CA ARG A 120 -6.38 -2.20 -5.71
C ARG A 120 -6.84 -1.12 -6.67
N ASN A 121 -7.86 -1.40 -7.46
CA ASN A 121 -8.42 -0.44 -8.40
C ASN A 121 -9.92 -0.26 -8.15
N GLY A 122 -10.34 0.94 -7.82
CA GLY A 122 -11.74 1.24 -7.56
C GLY A 122 -11.95 2.50 -6.71
N ASP A 123 -13.07 2.53 -6.01
CA ASP A 123 -13.35 3.56 -5.02
C ASP A 123 -12.51 3.33 -3.76
N ILE A 124 -11.80 4.36 -3.33
CA ILE A 124 -10.82 4.27 -2.23
C ILE A 124 -11.44 3.69 -0.96
N ILE A 125 -12.59 4.20 -0.53
CA ILE A 125 -13.23 3.76 0.71
C ILE A 125 -13.73 2.33 0.59
N ALA A 126 -14.36 1.99 -0.53
CA ALA A 126 -14.89 0.66 -0.78
C ALA A 126 -13.76 -0.38 -0.84
N GLU A 127 -12.67 -0.09 -1.54
CA GLU A 127 -11.53 -1.01 -1.70
C GLU A 127 -10.75 -1.19 -0.39
N LEU A 128 -10.53 -0.12 0.39
CA LEU A 128 -9.87 -0.23 1.69
C LEU A 128 -10.74 -0.97 2.71
N ARG A 129 -12.05 -0.74 2.69
CA ARG A 129 -12.99 -1.48 3.54
C ARG A 129 -13.00 -2.98 3.23
N ASP A 130 -13.05 -3.32 1.94
CA ASP A 130 -13.01 -4.72 1.49
C ASP A 130 -11.69 -5.40 1.89
N GLU A 131 -10.56 -4.71 1.73
CA GLU A 131 -9.25 -5.21 2.15
C GLU A 131 -9.20 -5.48 3.65
N VAL A 132 -9.65 -4.53 4.47
CA VAL A 132 -9.66 -4.67 5.94
C VAL A 132 -10.58 -5.79 6.39
N GLN A 133 -11.75 -5.94 5.79
CA GLN A 133 -12.71 -7.00 6.13
C GLN A 133 -12.22 -8.39 5.73
N THR A 134 -11.47 -8.49 4.63
CA THR A 134 -10.98 -9.78 4.12
C THR A 134 -9.73 -10.26 4.85
N GLU A 135 -8.81 -9.34 5.14
CA GLU A 135 -7.46 -9.69 5.64
C GLU A 135 -7.24 -9.39 7.14
N PHE A 136 -8.19 -8.75 7.80
CA PHE A 136 -8.19 -8.47 9.24
C PHE A 136 -6.93 -7.76 9.73
N TYR A 137 -6.86 -6.44 9.53
CA TYR A 137 -5.79 -5.60 10.04
C TYR A 137 -6.13 -5.04 11.42
N ASP A 138 -5.16 -5.04 12.33
CA ASP A 138 -5.29 -4.43 13.66
C ASP A 138 -5.32 -2.90 13.59
N VAL A 139 -4.48 -2.35 12.70
CA VAL A 139 -4.32 -0.90 12.53
C VAL A 139 -4.20 -0.55 11.06
N MET A 140 -4.93 0.47 10.63
CA MET A 140 -4.74 1.12 9.34
C MET A 140 -4.12 2.50 9.54
N ILE A 141 -3.04 2.80 8.82
CA ILE A 141 -2.33 4.08 8.85
C ILE A 141 -2.63 4.84 7.57
N ILE A 142 -3.12 6.05 7.72
CA ILE A 142 -3.53 6.92 6.60
C ILE A 142 -2.95 8.33 6.72
N GLY A 143 -2.78 9.01 5.61
CA GLY A 143 -2.42 10.43 5.58
C GLY A 143 -3.62 11.34 5.83
N GLY A 144 -3.44 12.34 6.69
CA GLY A 144 -4.46 13.34 7.02
C GLY A 144 -4.36 14.64 6.21
N SER A 145 -3.46 14.72 5.22
CA SER A 145 -3.29 15.90 4.35
C SER A 145 -4.37 16.03 3.28
N GLY A 146 -5.18 15.00 3.09
CA GLY A 146 -6.27 14.97 2.13
C GLY A 146 -7.53 15.71 2.59
N LYS A 147 -8.61 15.50 1.85
CA LYS A 147 -9.92 16.06 2.16
C LYS A 147 -10.40 15.54 3.52
N ARG A 148 -10.75 16.43 4.44
CA ARG A 148 -11.28 16.07 5.79
C ARG A 148 -12.41 15.05 5.73
N ARG A 149 -13.25 15.13 4.71
CA ARG A 149 -14.36 14.21 4.48
C ARG A 149 -13.88 12.78 4.29
N MET A 150 -12.81 12.56 3.52
CA MET A 150 -12.27 11.21 3.27
C MET A 150 -11.81 10.53 4.58
N VAL A 151 -11.10 11.25 5.45
CA VAL A 151 -10.69 10.74 6.76
C VAL A 151 -11.90 10.38 7.63
N HIS A 152 -12.91 11.25 7.64
CA HIS A 152 -14.15 11.00 8.36
C HIS A 152 -14.88 9.76 7.85
N ASP A 153 -15.00 9.63 6.51
CA ASP A 153 -15.65 8.47 5.89
C ASP A 153 -14.86 7.18 6.15
N MET A 154 -13.53 7.22 6.15
CA MET A 154 -12.69 6.07 6.55
C MET A 154 -12.98 5.65 8.00
N ILE A 155 -13.01 6.58 8.94
CA ILE A 155 -13.32 6.29 10.35
C ILE A 155 -14.72 5.69 10.50
N GLN A 156 -15.67 6.16 9.72
CA GLN A 156 -17.05 5.71 9.80
C GLN A 156 -17.30 4.33 9.18
N TYR A 157 -16.62 4.00 8.08
CA TYR A 157 -16.95 2.83 7.25
C TYR A 157 -15.92 1.70 7.31
N ILE A 158 -14.76 1.91 7.93
CA ILE A 158 -13.71 0.90 8.00
C ILE A 158 -13.59 0.38 9.44
N ASP A 159 -13.77 -0.91 9.61
CA ASP A 159 -13.72 -1.60 10.90
C ASP A 159 -12.27 -2.00 11.24
N SER A 160 -11.48 -1.01 11.62
CA SER A 160 -10.10 -1.16 12.09
C SER A 160 -9.72 0.05 12.95
N SER A 161 -8.73 -0.11 13.80
CA SER A 161 -8.11 1.06 14.45
C SER A 161 -7.42 1.92 13.39
N ILE A 162 -7.71 3.23 13.37
CA ILE A 162 -7.17 4.13 12.35
C ILE A 162 -6.18 5.11 12.99
N PHE A 163 -4.95 5.10 12.47
CA PHE A 163 -3.92 6.07 12.81
C PHE A 163 -3.80 7.11 11.69
N VAL A 164 -4.09 8.37 12.00
CA VAL A 164 -4.03 9.46 11.02
C VAL A 164 -2.73 10.25 11.17
N VAL A 165 -1.89 10.20 10.14
CA VAL A 165 -0.65 10.98 10.08
C VAL A 165 -0.95 12.40 9.62
N LYS A 166 -0.71 13.38 10.49
CA LYS A 166 -0.97 14.79 10.23
C LYS A 166 0.21 15.64 10.67
N ASN A 167 0.58 16.61 9.85
CA ASN A 167 1.63 17.58 10.19
C ASN A 167 2.94 16.93 10.66
N TYR A 168 3.30 15.81 10.04
CA TYR A 168 4.53 15.09 10.34
C TYR A 168 5.74 15.91 9.89
N ASP A 169 6.65 16.16 10.81
CA ASP A 169 7.93 16.83 10.54
C ASP A 169 9.06 15.79 10.59
N PRO A 170 9.68 15.44 9.45
CA PRO A 170 10.73 14.43 9.41
C PRO A 170 12.01 14.85 10.17
N SER A 171 12.17 16.14 10.48
CA SER A 171 13.32 16.65 11.25
C SER A 171 13.17 16.41 12.76
N GLN A 172 11.97 16.11 13.24
CA GLN A 172 11.69 15.79 14.63
C GLN A 172 11.83 14.32 14.92
N GLU A 173 12.42 14.01 16.05
CA GLU A 173 12.47 12.65 16.57
C GLU A 173 11.17 12.34 17.33
N TYR A 174 10.34 11.48 16.76
CA TYR A 174 9.11 11.00 17.40
C TYR A 174 9.40 9.69 18.13
N GLN A 175 9.04 9.63 19.39
CA GLN A 175 9.10 8.40 20.18
C GLN A 175 7.70 7.79 20.29
N ILE A 176 7.60 6.50 20.06
CA ILE A 176 6.38 5.72 20.32
C ILE A 176 6.54 5.15 21.73
N LEU A 177 5.75 5.65 22.65
CA LEU A 177 5.73 5.23 24.05
C LEU A 177 4.72 4.10 24.25
#